data_dbae2fd4b29cfc5a52bc22fdff0071cc
#
_entry.id   dbae2fd4b29cfc5a52bc22fdff0071cc
#
_cell.length_a   1.000
_cell.length_b   1.000
_cell.length_c   1.000
_cell.angle_alpha   90.00
_cell.angle_beta   90.00
_cell.angle_gamma   90.00
#
_symmetry.space_group_name_H-M   'P 1'
#
loop_
_entity.id
_entity.type
_entity.pdbx_description
1 polymer ?
#
loop_
_entity_poly.entity_id
_entity_poly.type
_entity_poly.pdbx_seq_one_letter_code
_entity_poly.pdbx_strand_id
1 'polypeptide(L)'
;MDLHQKLPWHPDTRSNHEGKIQGLQLRRDDVSKRKFRWVSSAGRQDGSKAECWTHLVGPPQETVIITEGPMKADVIYALTGQSVLAVPGVNSLNHLKAALQYLKENGTKQIMTAFDMDYLSNPHVTNGYRELSGILASLGLPYGTYLWNPEHKGLDDYVWEYCYHQGS
;
A
#
# COMPACT_ATOMS: atom_id res chain seq x y z
N MET A 1 -31.03 2.68 19.22
CA MET A 1 -30.34 3.81 18.59
C MET A 1 -29.33 3.20 17.63
N ASP A 2 -29.71 3.17 16.36
CA ASP A 2 -29.00 2.41 15.32
C ASP A 2 -27.75 3.19 14.89
N LEU A 3 -26.58 2.74 15.32
CA LEU A 3 -25.28 3.36 15.03
C LEU A 3 -24.78 3.10 13.59
N HIS A 4 -25.63 2.57 12.72
CA HIS A 4 -25.37 2.33 11.31
C HIS A 4 -25.83 3.47 10.40
N GLN A 5 -25.87 4.73 10.87
CA GLN A 5 -25.85 5.83 9.92
C GLN A 5 -24.52 5.76 9.17
N LYS A 6 -24.58 5.37 7.88
CA LYS A 6 -23.46 5.34 6.94
C LYS A 6 -22.73 6.68 7.02
N LEU A 7 -21.63 6.71 7.74
CA LEU A 7 -20.71 7.84 7.66
C LEU A 7 -20.25 7.91 6.20
N PRO A 8 -20.32 9.05 5.53
CA PRO A 8 -19.89 9.20 4.13
C PRO A 8 -18.37 9.07 3.98
N TRP A 9 -17.68 8.53 4.99
CA TRP A 9 -16.26 8.42 5.11
C TRP A 9 -15.87 7.12 5.78
N HIS A 10 -14.95 6.38 5.15
CA HIS A 10 -14.34 5.19 5.74
C HIS A 10 -12.97 5.56 6.30
N PRO A 11 -12.74 5.40 7.61
CA PRO A 11 -11.42 5.58 8.19
C PRO A 11 -10.49 4.45 7.74
N ASP A 12 -9.29 4.82 7.36
CA ASP A 12 -8.23 3.91 6.95
C ASP A 12 -6.96 4.28 7.73
N THR A 13 -6.54 3.40 8.61
CA THR A 13 -5.35 3.58 9.45
C THR A 13 -4.10 3.18 8.70
N ARG A 14 -3.02 3.93 8.91
CA ARG A 14 -1.70 3.64 8.34
C ARG A 14 -0.77 3.21 9.45
N SER A 15 -0.32 1.97 9.40
CA SER A 15 0.65 1.45 10.33
C SER A 15 2.03 1.35 9.66
N ASN A 16 3.07 1.86 10.34
CA ASN A 16 4.43 1.70 9.85
C ASN A 16 4.92 0.25 10.07
N HIS A 17 6.17 0.00 9.66
CA HIS A 17 6.81 -1.31 9.82
C HIS A 17 7.00 -1.76 11.27
N GLU A 18 6.84 -0.88 12.25
CA GLU A 18 6.83 -1.21 13.70
C GLU A 18 5.41 -1.45 14.25
N GLY A 19 4.38 -1.46 13.38
CA GLY A 19 2.98 -1.60 13.79
C GLY A 19 2.37 -0.37 14.45
N LYS A 20 3.06 0.77 14.44
CA LYS A 20 2.56 2.02 15.02
C LYS A 20 1.68 2.76 14.00
N ILE A 21 0.51 3.22 14.44
CA ILE A 21 -0.36 4.06 13.62
C ILE A 21 0.33 5.40 13.39
N GLN A 22 0.62 5.72 12.13
CA GLN A 22 1.28 6.96 11.70
C GLN A 22 0.31 8.00 11.17
N GLY A 23 -0.88 7.59 10.82
CA GLY A 23 -1.88 8.50 10.29
C GLY A 23 -3.21 7.85 10.06
N LEU A 24 -4.21 8.70 9.89
CA LEU A 24 -5.56 8.31 9.55
C LEU A 24 -5.95 9.01 8.25
N GLN A 25 -6.41 8.23 7.30
CA GLN A 25 -6.93 8.73 6.03
C GLN A 25 -8.42 8.43 5.94
N LEU A 26 -9.18 9.39 5.49
CA LEU A 26 -10.61 9.23 5.24
C LEU A 26 -10.83 9.07 3.74
N ARG A 27 -11.50 7.99 3.36
CA ARG A 27 -11.98 7.78 2.00
C ARG A 27 -13.42 8.28 1.89
N ARG A 28 -13.71 9.06 0.84
CA ARG A 28 -15.06 9.53 0.52
C ARG A 28 -15.74 8.56 -0.42
N ASP A 29 -17.04 8.35 -0.20
CA ASP A 29 -17.90 7.63 -1.15
C ASP A 29 -18.24 8.50 -2.36
N ASP A 30 -18.30 9.82 -2.16
CA ASP A 30 -18.50 10.79 -3.25
C ASP A 30 -17.17 11.09 -3.94
N VAL A 31 -17.04 10.60 -5.20
CA VAL A 31 -15.84 10.73 -6.03
C VAL A 31 -15.76 12.06 -6.80
N SER A 32 -16.75 12.96 -6.66
CA SER A 32 -16.74 14.27 -7.35
C SER A 32 -15.63 15.22 -6.89
N LYS A 33 -14.99 14.91 -5.77
CA LYS A 33 -13.87 15.65 -5.17
C LYS A 33 -12.75 14.68 -4.80
N ARG A 34 -11.70 15.18 -4.13
CA ARG A 34 -10.57 14.33 -3.69
C ARG A 34 -11.05 13.10 -2.94
N LYS A 35 -10.79 11.93 -3.50
CA LYS A 35 -11.20 10.62 -2.98
C LYS A 35 -10.70 10.35 -1.55
N PHE A 36 -9.50 10.83 -1.24
CA PHE A 36 -8.87 10.63 0.07
C PHE A 36 -8.52 11.96 0.74
N ARG A 37 -8.65 12.02 2.05
CA ARG A 37 -8.24 13.15 2.88
C ARG A 37 -7.56 12.67 4.15
N TRP A 38 -6.35 13.19 4.40
CA TRP A 38 -5.66 12.94 5.65
C TRP A 38 -6.34 13.67 6.82
N VAL A 39 -6.45 13.00 7.95
CA VAL A 39 -6.78 13.64 9.22
C VAL A 39 -5.51 14.27 9.75
N SER A 40 -5.53 15.57 9.93
CA SER A 40 -4.39 16.34 10.41
C SER A 40 -4.86 17.41 11.36
N SER A 41 -4.09 17.65 12.41
CA SER A 41 -4.30 18.71 13.38
C SER A 41 -3.20 19.77 13.34
N ALA A 42 -2.41 19.83 12.27
CA ALA A 42 -1.27 20.73 12.13
C ALA A 42 -1.57 22.23 12.34
N GLY A 43 -2.82 22.67 12.20
CA GLY A 43 -3.25 24.05 12.46
C GLY A 43 -3.71 24.30 13.91
N ARG A 44 -3.55 23.34 14.81
CA ARG A 44 -3.91 23.46 16.23
C ARG A 44 -2.65 23.52 17.09
N GLN A 45 -2.77 24.08 18.29
CA GLN A 45 -1.71 24.01 19.29
C GLN A 45 -1.41 22.53 19.57
N ASP A 46 -0.13 22.18 19.57
CA ASP A 46 0.37 20.79 19.74
C ASP A 46 -0.17 19.79 18.69
N GLY A 47 -0.66 20.29 17.56
CA GLY A 47 -1.21 19.48 16.49
C GLY A 47 -0.14 18.82 15.64
N SER A 48 -0.42 17.60 15.17
CA SER A 48 0.45 16.82 14.29
C SER A 48 0.09 17.00 12.81
N LYS A 49 1.14 17.11 11.98
CA LYS A 49 1.00 17.09 10.53
C LYS A 49 0.83 15.64 10.05
N ALA A 50 -0.13 15.42 9.15
CA ALA A 50 -0.23 14.13 8.47
C ALA A 50 0.90 13.99 7.44
N GLU A 51 1.54 12.83 7.44
CA GLU A 51 2.59 12.46 6.48
C GLU A 51 2.15 11.24 5.66
N CYS A 52 2.73 11.13 4.45
CA CYS A 52 2.48 9.99 3.57
C CYS A 52 3.44 8.84 3.92
N TRP A 53 3.07 8.04 4.91
CA TRP A 53 3.83 6.87 5.35
C TRP A 53 3.56 5.66 4.47
N THR A 54 4.53 4.74 4.42
CA THR A 54 4.31 3.37 3.96
C THR A 54 3.40 2.64 4.96
N HIS A 55 2.71 1.60 4.48
CA HIS A 55 1.85 0.77 5.30
C HIS A 55 2.24 -0.69 5.13
N LEU A 56 2.71 -1.33 6.21
CA LEU A 56 3.06 -2.74 6.23
C LEU A 56 1.91 -3.54 6.83
N VAL A 57 1.46 -4.56 6.11
CA VAL A 57 0.46 -5.52 6.54
C VAL A 57 1.09 -6.91 6.59
N GLY A 58 0.93 -7.57 7.71
CA GLY A 58 1.56 -8.87 7.99
C GLY A 58 2.98 -8.76 8.55
N PRO A 59 3.50 -9.88 9.09
CA PRO A 59 4.88 -9.95 9.59
C PRO A 59 5.88 -9.98 8.44
N PRO A 60 7.17 -9.64 8.66
CA PRO A 60 8.20 -9.89 7.67
C PRO A 60 8.21 -11.35 7.22
N GLN A 61 8.24 -11.56 5.92
CA GLN A 61 8.32 -12.87 5.26
C GLN A 61 9.50 -12.89 4.29
N GLU A 62 9.90 -14.08 3.85
CA GLU A 62 11.02 -14.24 2.90
C GLU A 62 10.79 -13.45 1.60
N THR A 63 9.55 -13.44 1.11
CA THR A 63 9.10 -12.60 0.01
C THR A 63 8.02 -11.65 0.50
N VAL A 64 8.14 -10.36 0.19
CA VAL A 64 7.14 -9.34 0.52
C VAL A 64 6.70 -8.65 -0.75
N ILE A 65 5.40 -8.41 -0.89
CA ILE A 65 4.82 -7.68 -2.02
C ILE A 65 4.89 -6.17 -1.74
N ILE A 66 5.23 -5.37 -2.76
CA ILE A 66 5.03 -3.91 -2.73
C ILE A 66 3.91 -3.54 -3.69
N THR A 67 2.93 -2.78 -3.20
CA THR A 67 1.81 -2.28 -4.01
C THR A 67 1.53 -0.80 -3.74
N GLU A 68 0.71 -0.19 -4.59
CA GLU A 68 0.18 1.16 -4.39
C GLU A 68 -1.16 1.08 -3.64
N GLY A 69 -1.29 1.86 -2.59
CA GLY A 69 -2.52 2.01 -1.83
C GLY A 69 -2.70 0.96 -0.73
N PRO A 70 -2.76 1.40 0.54
CA PRO A 70 -2.84 0.53 1.70
C PRO A 70 -4.08 -0.37 1.74
N MET A 71 -5.24 0.10 1.27
CA MET A 71 -6.43 -0.74 1.21
C MET A 71 -6.24 -1.97 0.31
N LYS A 72 -5.46 -1.84 -0.77
CA LYS A 72 -5.10 -2.98 -1.62
C LYS A 72 -4.22 -3.96 -0.86
N ALA A 73 -3.25 -3.45 -0.08
CA ALA A 73 -2.41 -4.28 0.75
C ALA A 73 -3.21 -5.08 1.79
N ASP A 74 -4.18 -4.44 2.44
CA ASP A 74 -5.06 -5.10 3.40
C ASP A 74 -5.85 -6.23 2.75
N VAL A 75 -6.41 -6.02 1.55
CA VAL A 75 -7.16 -7.03 0.81
C VAL A 75 -6.24 -8.20 0.40
N ILE A 76 -5.08 -7.91 -0.18
CA ILE A 76 -4.13 -8.95 -0.61
C ILE A 76 -3.72 -9.80 0.60
N TYR A 77 -3.33 -9.17 1.71
CA TYR A 77 -2.94 -9.90 2.91
C TYR A 77 -4.08 -10.74 3.49
N ALA A 78 -5.26 -10.17 3.61
CA ALA A 78 -6.43 -10.87 4.16
C ALA A 78 -6.80 -12.13 3.36
N LEU A 79 -6.63 -12.09 2.04
CA LEU A 79 -7.01 -13.19 1.15
C LEU A 79 -5.89 -14.22 0.94
N THR A 80 -4.63 -13.80 1.01
CA THR A 80 -3.48 -14.65 0.66
C THR A 80 -2.59 -15.02 1.84
N GLY A 81 -2.62 -14.25 2.93
CA GLY A 81 -1.64 -14.32 4.01
C GLY A 81 -0.25 -13.82 3.63
N GLN A 82 -0.06 -13.32 2.39
CA GLN A 82 1.20 -12.80 1.92
C GLN A 82 1.40 -11.38 2.42
N SER A 83 2.54 -11.12 3.08
CA SER A 83 2.84 -9.78 3.61
C SER A 83 3.03 -8.76 2.51
N VAL A 84 2.47 -7.57 2.74
CA VAL A 84 2.42 -6.49 1.75
C VAL A 84 2.88 -5.18 2.36
N LEU A 85 3.79 -4.51 1.67
CA LEU A 85 4.21 -3.14 1.96
C LEU A 85 3.56 -2.20 0.95
N ALA A 86 2.62 -1.37 1.38
CA ALA A 86 2.01 -0.40 0.51
C ALA A 86 2.71 0.96 0.56
N VAL A 87 2.88 1.58 -0.61
CA VAL A 87 3.23 2.99 -0.74
C VAL A 87 1.97 3.82 -0.95
N PRO A 88 1.90 5.08 -0.46
CA PRO A 88 0.73 5.94 -0.65
C PRO A 88 0.42 6.27 -2.10
N GLY A 89 1.44 6.17 -2.95
CA GLY A 89 1.41 6.36 -4.39
C GLY A 89 2.80 6.11 -4.94
N VAL A 90 2.91 5.72 -6.19
CA VAL A 90 4.19 5.35 -6.83
C VAL A 90 5.25 6.47 -6.74
N ASN A 91 4.84 7.73 -6.65
CA ASN A 91 5.72 8.91 -6.49
C ASN A 91 5.86 9.36 -5.02
N SER A 92 5.36 8.60 -4.06
CA SER A 92 5.40 8.91 -2.63
C SER A 92 6.20 7.84 -1.90
N LEU A 93 7.51 7.80 -2.15
CA LEU A 93 8.43 6.79 -1.63
C LEU A 93 9.12 7.21 -0.32
N ASN A 94 8.62 8.27 0.32
CA ASN A 94 9.07 8.68 1.64
C ASN A 94 8.93 7.52 2.63
N HIS A 95 9.92 7.33 3.48
CA HIS A 95 9.99 6.24 4.47
C HIS A 95 10.10 4.82 3.89
N LEU A 96 10.03 4.63 2.56
CA LEU A 96 10.14 3.31 1.93
C LEU A 96 11.49 2.65 2.25
N LYS A 97 12.59 3.41 2.16
CA LYS A 97 13.92 2.87 2.42
C LYS A 97 14.04 2.30 3.84
N ALA A 98 13.49 3.00 4.85
CA ALA A 98 13.49 2.53 6.23
C ALA A 98 12.65 1.26 6.41
N ALA A 99 11.48 1.18 5.79
CA ALA A 99 10.63 0.00 5.82
C ALA A 99 11.30 -1.22 5.14
N LEU A 100 11.95 -1.01 4.01
CA LEU A 100 12.69 -2.07 3.31
C LEU A 100 13.92 -2.54 4.09
N GLN A 101 14.63 -1.62 4.75
CA GLN A 101 15.74 -1.95 5.61
C GLN A 101 15.26 -2.85 6.78
N TYR A 102 14.17 -2.45 7.43
CA TYR A 102 13.54 -3.26 8.48
C TYR A 102 13.17 -4.66 7.98
N LEU A 103 12.51 -4.77 6.83
CA LEU A 103 12.13 -6.06 6.24
C LEU A 103 13.37 -6.93 5.99
N LYS A 104 14.43 -6.37 5.40
CA LYS A 104 15.69 -7.07 5.14
C LYS A 104 16.32 -7.59 6.43
N GLU A 105 16.40 -6.75 7.47
CA GLU A 105 16.95 -7.12 8.78
C GLU A 105 16.12 -8.20 9.50
N ASN A 106 14.84 -8.32 9.15
CA ASN A 106 13.91 -9.32 9.69
C ASN A 106 13.66 -10.50 8.75
N GLY A 107 14.57 -10.76 7.81
CA GLY A 107 14.60 -12.01 7.06
C GLY A 107 13.96 -11.97 5.67
N THR A 108 13.51 -10.81 5.20
CA THR A 108 13.04 -10.67 3.81
C THR A 108 14.22 -10.75 2.84
N LYS A 109 14.12 -11.65 1.87
CA LYS A 109 15.15 -11.92 0.87
C LYS A 109 14.79 -11.39 -0.51
N GLN A 110 13.50 -11.21 -0.79
CA GLN A 110 13.00 -10.81 -2.09
C GLN A 110 11.80 -9.89 -1.98
N ILE A 111 11.69 -8.96 -2.91
CA ILE A 111 10.55 -8.07 -3.09
C ILE A 111 9.85 -8.39 -4.41
N MET A 112 8.53 -8.48 -4.39
CA MET A 112 7.70 -8.60 -5.58
C MET A 112 6.86 -7.33 -5.74
N THR A 113 7.06 -6.60 -6.83
CA THR A 113 6.27 -5.40 -7.10
C THR A 113 4.94 -5.77 -7.75
N ALA A 114 3.85 -5.16 -7.30
CA ALA A 114 2.49 -5.37 -7.79
C ALA A 114 1.76 -4.03 -7.91
N PHE A 115 2.28 -3.16 -8.79
CA PHE A 115 1.63 -1.90 -9.15
C PHE A 115 0.54 -2.13 -10.20
N ASP A 116 -0.44 -1.23 -10.27
CA ASP A 116 -1.51 -1.33 -11.26
C ASP A 116 -0.95 -1.50 -12.67
N MET A 117 -1.60 -2.31 -13.49
CA MET A 117 -1.11 -2.71 -14.83
C MET A 117 -0.96 -1.54 -15.83
N ASP A 118 -1.45 -0.35 -15.50
CA ASP A 118 -1.27 0.87 -16.30
C ASP A 118 0.11 1.55 -16.12
N TYR A 119 0.98 0.98 -15.28
CA TYR A 119 2.32 1.55 -15.00
C TYR A 119 3.21 1.67 -16.25
N LEU A 120 3.03 0.82 -17.23
CA LEU A 120 3.81 0.82 -18.47
C LEU A 120 3.44 1.97 -19.41
N SER A 121 2.22 2.50 -19.32
CA SER A 121 1.70 3.53 -20.22
C SER A 121 1.77 4.95 -19.63
N ASN A 122 2.03 5.10 -18.34
CA ASN A 122 2.06 6.39 -17.66
C ASN A 122 3.50 6.81 -17.28
N PRO A 123 4.07 7.87 -17.89
CA PRO A 123 5.44 8.32 -17.62
C PRO A 123 5.71 8.68 -16.15
N HIS A 124 4.71 9.18 -15.43
CA HIS A 124 4.85 9.50 -14.01
C HIS A 124 5.03 8.23 -13.16
N VAL A 125 4.33 7.17 -13.51
CA VAL A 125 4.44 5.87 -12.85
C VAL A 125 5.80 5.22 -13.17
N THR A 126 6.26 5.34 -14.41
CA THR A 126 7.58 4.84 -14.83
C THR A 126 8.73 5.47 -14.03
N ASN A 127 8.65 6.77 -13.73
CA ASN A 127 9.66 7.44 -12.92
C ASN A 127 9.68 6.95 -11.46
N GLY A 128 8.51 6.81 -10.85
CA GLY A 128 8.41 6.25 -9.49
C GLY A 128 8.91 4.81 -9.40
N TYR A 129 8.63 4.00 -10.43
CA TYR A 129 9.16 2.64 -10.50
C TYR A 129 10.68 2.60 -10.63
N ARG A 130 11.28 3.53 -11.39
CA ARG A 130 12.74 3.66 -11.49
C ARG A 130 13.38 4.04 -10.15
N GLU A 131 12.76 4.97 -9.42
CA GLU A 131 13.22 5.38 -8.09
C GLU A 131 13.12 4.19 -7.10
N LEU A 132 12.00 3.47 -7.09
CA LEU A 132 11.84 2.24 -6.31
C LEU A 132 12.93 1.22 -6.62
N SER A 133 13.20 0.96 -7.90
CA SER A 133 14.23 0.03 -8.33
C SER A 133 15.62 0.46 -7.84
N GLY A 134 15.91 1.76 -7.86
CA GLY A 134 17.16 2.33 -7.32
C GLY A 134 17.29 2.10 -5.81
N ILE A 135 16.20 2.28 -5.05
CA ILE A 135 16.18 2.02 -3.60
C ILE A 135 16.44 0.53 -3.31
N LEU A 136 15.74 -0.37 -4.02
CA LEU A 136 15.90 -1.82 -3.85
C LEU A 136 17.34 -2.27 -4.18
N ALA A 137 17.89 -1.79 -5.28
CA ALA A 137 19.27 -2.07 -5.67
C ALA A 137 20.27 -1.55 -4.62
N SER A 138 20.06 -0.34 -4.08
CA SER A 138 20.93 0.24 -3.05
C SER A 138 20.96 -0.58 -1.75
N LEU A 139 19.90 -1.33 -1.48
CA LEU A 139 19.76 -2.22 -0.33
C LEU A 139 20.23 -3.66 -0.64
N GLY A 140 20.54 -3.96 -1.91
CA GLY A 140 20.86 -5.32 -2.34
C GLY A 140 19.70 -6.30 -2.14
N LEU A 141 18.46 -5.83 -2.29
CA LEU A 141 17.27 -6.66 -2.26
C LEU A 141 16.90 -7.06 -3.69
N PRO A 142 16.98 -8.35 -4.03
CA PRO A 142 16.44 -8.87 -5.28
C PRO A 142 14.96 -8.51 -5.41
N TYR A 143 14.53 -8.16 -6.61
CA TYR A 143 13.11 -7.88 -6.86
C TYR A 143 12.64 -8.40 -8.20
N GLY A 144 11.35 -8.69 -8.28
CA GLY A 144 10.64 -9.07 -9.48
C GLY A 144 9.32 -8.32 -9.57
N THR A 145 8.55 -8.61 -10.62
CA THR A 145 7.21 -8.04 -10.80
C THR A 145 6.19 -9.18 -10.82
N TYR A 146 5.13 -9.06 -10.04
CA TYR A 146 3.98 -9.90 -10.16
C TYR A 146 3.26 -9.62 -11.48
N LEU A 147 2.92 -10.68 -12.18
CA LEU A 147 2.09 -10.61 -13.39
C LEU A 147 0.79 -11.35 -13.12
N TRP A 148 -0.33 -10.73 -13.43
CA TRP A 148 -1.65 -11.31 -13.35
C TRP A 148 -2.45 -11.02 -14.64
N ASN A 149 -3.67 -11.58 -14.75
CA ASN A 149 -4.53 -11.32 -15.90
C ASN A 149 -4.81 -9.81 -16.02
N PRO A 150 -4.45 -9.16 -17.16
CA PRO A 150 -4.58 -7.72 -17.37
C PRO A 150 -6.03 -7.21 -17.40
N GLU A 151 -7.03 -8.08 -17.41
CA GLU A 151 -8.44 -7.70 -17.21
C GLU A 151 -8.69 -7.10 -15.82
N HIS A 152 -7.84 -7.46 -14.83
CA HIS A 152 -7.87 -6.89 -13.50
C HIS A 152 -6.86 -5.75 -13.39
N LYS A 153 -7.33 -4.58 -12.98
CA LYS A 153 -6.47 -3.41 -12.84
C LYS A 153 -5.40 -3.62 -11.77
N GLY A 154 -5.79 -4.09 -10.60
CA GLY A 154 -4.94 -4.31 -9.44
C GLY A 154 -4.81 -5.79 -9.08
N LEU A 155 -3.73 -6.13 -8.35
CA LEU A 155 -3.55 -7.47 -7.79
C LEU A 155 -4.65 -7.81 -6.79
N ASP A 156 -5.15 -6.84 -6.03
CA ASP A 156 -6.27 -6.98 -5.10
C ASP A 156 -7.54 -7.45 -5.79
N ASP A 157 -7.89 -6.87 -6.94
CA ASP A 157 -9.05 -7.27 -7.75
C ASP A 157 -8.88 -8.71 -8.27
N TYR A 158 -7.67 -9.04 -8.78
CA TYR A 158 -7.35 -10.38 -9.27
C TYR A 158 -7.46 -11.45 -8.17
N VAL A 159 -6.85 -11.19 -7.01
CA VAL A 159 -6.88 -12.13 -5.88
C VAL A 159 -8.30 -12.28 -5.33
N TRP A 160 -9.06 -11.20 -5.26
CA TRP A 160 -10.46 -11.23 -4.83
C TRP A 160 -11.27 -12.17 -5.71
N GLU A 161 -11.22 -12.02 -7.02
CA GLU A 161 -11.95 -12.88 -7.95
C GLU A 161 -11.49 -14.34 -7.87
N TYR A 162 -10.17 -14.55 -7.83
CA TYR A 162 -9.61 -15.89 -7.73
C TYR A 162 -10.04 -16.63 -6.47
N CYS A 163 -10.02 -15.96 -5.31
CA CYS A 163 -10.38 -16.59 -4.03
C CYS A 163 -11.88 -16.82 -3.88
N TYR A 164 -12.73 -15.99 -4.48
CA TYR A 164 -14.19 -16.09 -4.32
C TYR A 164 -14.89 -16.89 -5.41
N HIS A 165 -14.38 -16.92 -6.64
CA HIS A 165 -15.00 -17.64 -7.75
C HIS A 165 -14.49 -19.08 -7.97
N GLN A 166 -13.39 -19.48 -7.34
CA GLN A 166 -12.96 -20.88 -7.35
C GLN A 166 -13.51 -21.73 -6.19
N GLY A 167 -14.22 -21.11 -5.26
CA GLY A 167 -14.86 -21.78 -4.11
C GLY A 167 -16.36 -22.04 -4.28
N SER A 168 -16.91 -21.88 -5.48
CA SER A 168 -18.35 -22.07 -5.78
C SER A 168 -18.55 -23.30 -6.64
#